data_323b032950002b7643c527a46d5df62c
#
_entry.id   323b032950002b7643c527a46d5df62c
#
_cell.length_a   1.000
_cell.length_b   1.000
_cell.length_c   1.000
_cell.angle_alpha   90.00
_cell.angle_beta   90.00
_cell.angle_gamma   90.00
#
_symmetry.space_group_name_H-M   'P 1'
#
loop_
_entity.id
_entity.type
_entity.pdbx_description
1 polymer ?
#
loop_
_entity_poly.entity_id
_entity_poly.type
_entity_poly.pdbx_seq_one_letter_code
_entity_poly.pdbx_strand_id
1 'polypeptide(L)'
;RIGKIEDLISYRLKKEKLIKLKKTSDIKVKKQKFRIKIYENLLDGSEHFALVKGTIKRGVVPRVRVISSNVVQNYLINQKLPNSFNKTLNYFRKYNNCVLVFIKDSNLKSVTQTLKDYKNKKIKQSENNKQIRNYGIGAQIIKDLKIKKMILITKTPKKIIGLEGFDIKITKQELI
;
A
#
# COMPACT_ATOMS: atom_id res chain seq x y z
N ARG A 1 2.26 30.38 14.58
CA ARG A 1 1.43 29.35 13.87
C ARG A 1 1.81 27.97 14.41
N ILE A 2 0.87 27.32 15.05
CA ILE A 2 1.03 25.94 15.56
C ILE A 2 0.69 25.01 14.39
N GLY A 3 1.68 24.30 13.86
CA GLY A 3 1.46 23.26 12.83
C GLY A 3 1.12 21.92 13.50
N LYS A 4 0.23 21.14 12.91
CA LYS A 4 -0.03 19.76 13.35
C LYS A 4 1.11 18.85 12.88
N ILE A 5 1.52 17.89 13.72
CA ILE A 5 2.53 16.87 13.36
C ILE A 5 2.13 16.12 12.08
N GLU A 6 0.84 15.89 11.87
CA GLU A 6 0.29 15.27 10.67
C GLU A 6 0.59 16.05 9.38
N ASP A 7 0.56 17.38 9.44
CA ASP A 7 0.88 18.25 8.31
C ASP A 7 2.37 18.18 7.97
N LEU A 8 3.24 18.09 8.98
CA LEU A 8 4.68 17.91 8.80
C LEU A 8 4.99 16.55 8.16
N ILE A 9 4.37 15.47 8.65
CA ILE A 9 4.52 14.13 8.06
C ILE A 9 4.06 14.15 6.61
N SER A 10 2.90 14.73 6.33
CA SER A 10 2.37 14.85 4.96
C SER A 10 3.29 15.66 4.06
N TYR A 11 3.86 16.75 4.56
CA TYR A 11 4.82 17.57 3.82
C TYR A 11 6.09 16.78 3.48
N ARG A 12 6.69 16.09 4.46
CA ARG A 12 7.88 15.26 4.24
C ARG A 12 7.62 14.14 3.23
N LEU A 13 6.51 13.42 3.38
CA LEU A 13 6.12 12.36 2.44
C LEU A 13 5.97 12.84 1.00
N LYS A 14 5.59 14.12 0.78
CA LYS A 14 5.47 14.73 -0.55
C LYS A 14 6.81 15.21 -1.11
N LYS A 15 7.67 15.76 -0.28
CA LYS A 15 8.93 16.42 -0.69
C LYS A 15 10.12 15.47 -0.68
N GLU A 16 10.17 14.53 0.25
CA GLU A 16 11.29 13.61 0.41
C GLU A 16 11.04 12.32 -0.37
N LYS A 17 12.07 11.83 -1.07
CA LYS A 17 12.05 10.52 -1.68
C LYS A 17 12.42 9.48 -0.62
N LEU A 18 11.42 8.80 -0.07
CA LEU A 18 11.59 7.84 1.01
C LEU A 18 11.76 6.39 0.54
N ILE A 19 11.63 6.14 -0.75
CA ILE A 19 11.76 4.80 -1.33
C ILE A 19 12.82 4.74 -2.41
N LYS A 20 13.50 3.59 -2.50
CA LYS A 20 14.46 3.28 -3.55
C LYS A 20 14.10 1.93 -4.18
N LEU A 21 13.98 1.90 -5.50
CA LEU A 21 13.84 0.63 -6.23
C LEU A 21 15.13 -0.17 -6.12
N LYS A 22 15.08 -1.37 -5.52
CA LYS A 22 16.23 -2.26 -5.36
C LYS A 22 16.32 -3.30 -6.46
N LYS A 23 15.21 -3.94 -6.78
CA LYS A 23 15.20 -5.05 -7.73
C LYS A 23 13.90 -5.12 -8.50
N THR A 24 13.99 -5.54 -9.73
CA THR A 24 12.85 -5.91 -10.58
C THR A 24 13.07 -7.31 -11.11
N SER A 25 12.04 -8.16 -11.05
CA SER A 25 12.09 -9.53 -11.55
C SER A 25 10.71 -9.96 -12.05
N ASP A 26 10.66 -10.97 -12.90
CA ASP A 26 9.40 -11.59 -13.28
C ASP A 26 9.08 -12.73 -12.32
N ILE A 27 7.81 -12.84 -11.94
CA ILE A 27 7.32 -13.86 -11.01
C ILE A 27 5.96 -14.39 -11.50
N LYS A 28 5.73 -15.67 -11.26
CA LYS A 28 4.43 -16.30 -11.51
C LYS A 28 3.73 -16.59 -10.18
N VAL A 29 2.55 -15.99 -9.97
CA VAL A 29 1.74 -16.17 -8.77
C VAL A 29 0.36 -16.67 -9.18
N LYS A 30 -0.06 -17.84 -8.66
CA LYS A 30 -1.35 -18.48 -9.00
C LYS A 30 -1.63 -18.52 -10.52
N LYS A 31 -0.65 -19.00 -11.29
CA LYS A 31 -0.70 -19.10 -12.77
C LYS A 31 -0.78 -17.76 -13.51
N GLN A 32 -0.68 -16.62 -12.84
CA GLN A 32 -0.60 -15.29 -13.45
C GLN A 32 0.84 -14.77 -13.45
N LYS A 33 1.25 -14.16 -14.55
CA LYS A 33 2.57 -13.52 -14.68
C LYS A 33 2.52 -12.11 -14.13
N PHE A 34 3.47 -11.75 -13.28
CA PHE A 34 3.66 -10.41 -12.73
C PHE A 34 5.12 -10.02 -12.83
N ARG A 35 5.35 -8.73 -12.93
CA ARG A 35 6.65 -8.13 -12.64
C ARG A 35 6.64 -7.65 -11.21
N ILE A 36 7.51 -8.23 -10.37
CA ILE A 36 7.70 -7.77 -8.99
C ILE A 36 8.75 -6.67 -8.98
N LYS A 37 8.45 -5.57 -8.31
CA LYS A 37 9.38 -4.48 -8.02
C LYS A 37 9.54 -4.36 -6.52
N ILE A 38 10.76 -4.49 -6.04
CA ILE A 38 11.10 -4.43 -4.62
C ILE A 38 11.65 -3.04 -4.32
N TYR A 39 11.08 -2.40 -3.31
CA TYR A 39 11.43 -1.06 -2.85
C TYR A 39 11.91 -1.11 -1.41
N GLU A 40 13.01 -0.43 -1.16
CA GLU A 40 13.53 -0.18 0.19
C GLU A 40 13.02 1.16 0.69
N ASN A 41 12.55 1.19 1.93
CA ASN A 41 12.28 2.41 2.66
C ASN A 41 13.61 2.95 3.22
N LEU A 42 14.00 4.15 2.81
CA LEU A 42 15.28 4.76 3.19
C LEU A 42 15.35 5.20 4.66
N LEU A 43 14.21 5.24 5.37
CA LEU A 43 14.18 5.63 6.79
C LEU A 43 14.51 4.48 7.74
N ASP A 44 14.10 3.27 7.40
CA ASP A 44 14.17 2.13 8.32
C ASP A 44 14.68 0.84 7.65
N GLY A 45 15.07 0.89 6.37
CA GLY A 45 15.58 -0.26 5.62
C GLY A 45 14.53 -1.34 5.31
N SER A 46 13.26 -1.11 5.64
CA SER A 46 12.22 -2.11 5.37
C SER A 46 11.94 -2.25 3.88
N GLU A 47 11.64 -3.48 3.46
CA GLU A 47 11.32 -3.77 2.07
C GLU A 47 9.81 -3.88 1.85
N HIS A 48 9.36 -3.22 0.81
CA HIS A 48 8.00 -3.26 0.27
C HIS A 48 8.05 -3.76 -1.16
N PHE A 49 6.92 -4.17 -1.72
CA PHE A 49 6.93 -4.57 -3.12
C PHE A 49 5.64 -4.19 -3.85
N ALA A 50 5.75 -4.10 -5.17
CA ALA A 50 4.62 -3.99 -6.08
C ALA A 50 4.62 -5.16 -7.06
N LEU A 51 3.46 -5.81 -7.23
CA LEU A 51 3.20 -6.77 -8.30
C LEU A 51 2.49 -6.04 -9.43
N VAL A 52 3.13 -5.95 -10.57
CA VAL A 52 2.60 -5.29 -11.77
C VAL A 52 2.21 -6.35 -12.79
N LYS A 53 0.93 -6.39 -13.16
CA LYS A 53 0.40 -7.22 -14.23
C LYS A 53 0.18 -6.37 -15.48
N GLY A 54 0.71 -6.82 -16.59
CA GLY A 54 0.63 -6.10 -17.86
C GLY A 54 1.56 -4.89 -17.94
N THR A 55 1.29 -4.00 -18.90
CA THR A 55 2.13 -2.83 -19.15
C THR A 55 1.37 -1.56 -18.78
N ILE A 56 1.97 -0.76 -17.91
CA ILE A 56 1.43 0.55 -17.55
C ILE A 56 1.94 1.55 -18.59
N LYS A 57 1.10 1.80 -19.60
CA LYS A 57 1.37 2.80 -20.66
C LYS A 57 0.67 4.12 -20.33
N ARG A 58 1.15 5.21 -20.96
CA ARG A 58 0.49 6.52 -20.88
C ARG A 58 -0.94 6.39 -21.43
N GLY A 59 -1.93 6.92 -20.73
CA GLY A 59 -3.35 6.84 -21.12
C GLY A 59 -4.11 5.64 -20.54
N VAL A 60 -3.44 4.61 -20.05
CA VAL A 60 -4.09 3.47 -19.39
C VAL A 60 -4.32 3.79 -17.92
N VAL A 61 -5.56 3.55 -17.44
CA VAL A 61 -5.91 3.69 -16.02
C VAL A 61 -5.85 2.30 -15.37
N PRO A 62 -4.76 1.97 -14.64
CA PRO A 62 -4.61 0.66 -14.02
C PRO A 62 -5.52 0.53 -12.79
N ARG A 63 -5.84 -0.72 -12.46
CA ARG A 63 -6.48 -1.10 -11.21
C ARG A 63 -5.42 -1.30 -10.14
N VAL A 64 -5.49 -0.51 -9.08
CA VAL A 64 -4.47 -0.50 -8.02
C VAL A 64 -5.09 -0.91 -6.71
N ARG A 65 -4.45 -1.84 -6.03
CA ARG A 65 -4.76 -2.21 -4.66
C ARG A 65 -3.54 -1.99 -3.78
N VAL A 66 -3.75 -1.36 -2.64
CA VAL A 66 -2.72 -1.24 -1.60
C VAL A 66 -3.11 -2.13 -0.43
N ILE A 67 -2.21 -3.01 -0.01
CA ILE A 67 -2.36 -3.87 1.16
C ILE A 67 -1.22 -3.56 2.12
N SER A 68 -1.56 -3.25 3.36
CA SER A 68 -0.60 -3.15 4.46
C SER A 68 -0.68 -4.42 5.31
N SER A 69 0.49 -4.96 5.68
CA SER A 69 0.60 -6.20 6.46
C SER A 69 1.12 -5.93 7.85
N ASN A 70 0.31 -6.25 8.85
CA ASN A 70 0.76 -6.52 10.21
C ASN A 70 0.58 -8.02 10.47
N VAL A 71 1.68 -8.74 10.69
CA VAL A 71 1.68 -10.20 10.80
C VAL A 71 0.73 -10.69 11.91
N VAL A 72 0.83 -10.12 13.10
CA VAL A 72 0.00 -10.53 14.24
C VAL A 72 -1.48 -10.26 13.98
N GLN A 73 -1.81 -9.05 13.56
CA GLN A 73 -3.20 -8.66 13.33
C GLN A 73 -3.83 -9.42 12.16
N ASN A 74 -3.07 -9.65 11.10
CA ASN A 74 -3.62 -10.22 9.88
C ASN A 74 -3.67 -11.75 9.89
N TYR A 75 -2.67 -12.40 10.49
CA TYR A 75 -2.57 -13.88 10.49
C TYR A 75 -3.06 -14.54 11.77
N LEU A 76 -2.79 -13.96 12.93
CA LEU A 76 -3.17 -14.56 14.21
C LEU A 76 -4.55 -14.08 14.69
N ILE A 77 -4.77 -12.76 14.71
CA ILE A 77 -6.01 -12.20 15.28
C ILE A 77 -7.15 -12.24 14.28
N ASN A 78 -6.98 -11.68 13.11
CA ASN A 78 -8.06 -11.48 12.15
C ASN A 78 -8.09 -12.49 11.01
N GLN A 79 -7.03 -13.22 10.76
CA GLN A 79 -6.86 -14.18 9.64
C GLN A 79 -7.33 -13.64 8.27
N LYS A 80 -7.28 -12.30 8.09
CA LYS A 80 -7.91 -11.60 6.96
C LYS A 80 -6.99 -11.41 5.76
N LEU A 81 -5.67 -11.37 5.97
CA LEU A 81 -4.73 -11.02 4.92
C LEU A 81 -4.67 -12.06 3.80
N PRO A 82 -4.58 -13.38 4.08
CA PRO A 82 -4.57 -14.39 3.03
C PRO A 82 -5.81 -14.31 2.14
N ASN A 83 -6.98 -14.10 2.74
CA ASN A 83 -8.23 -13.94 1.99
C ASN A 83 -8.24 -12.68 1.13
N SER A 84 -7.75 -11.55 1.66
CA SER A 84 -7.67 -10.29 0.94
C SER A 84 -6.72 -10.37 -0.26
N PHE A 85 -5.55 -10.98 -0.08
CA PHE A 85 -4.57 -11.19 -1.13
C PHE A 85 -5.15 -12.10 -2.24
N ASN A 86 -5.73 -13.23 -1.84
CA ASN A 86 -6.33 -14.19 -2.76
C ASN A 86 -7.50 -13.60 -3.55
N LYS A 87 -8.40 -12.85 -2.90
CA LYS A 87 -9.49 -12.13 -3.57
C LYS A 87 -8.95 -11.14 -4.60
N THR A 88 -7.90 -10.40 -4.26
CA THR A 88 -7.26 -9.45 -5.18
C THR A 88 -6.67 -10.16 -6.39
N LEU A 89 -5.95 -11.27 -6.21
CA LEU A 89 -5.39 -12.02 -7.33
C LEU A 89 -6.48 -12.62 -8.22
N ASN A 90 -7.58 -13.12 -7.64
CA ASN A 90 -8.72 -13.62 -8.41
C ASN A 90 -9.40 -12.50 -9.21
N TYR A 91 -9.55 -11.31 -8.61
CA TYR A 91 -10.07 -10.14 -9.30
C TYR A 91 -9.15 -9.73 -10.47
N PHE A 92 -7.82 -9.76 -10.28
CA PHE A 92 -6.84 -9.40 -11.30
C PHE A 92 -6.81 -10.37 -12.50
N ARG A 93 -7.38 -11.59 -12.39
CA ARG A 93 -7.52 -12.48 -13.53
C ARG A 93 -8.34 -11.89 -14.67
N LYS A 94 -9.33 -11.05 -14.31
CA LYS A 94 -10.28 -10.45 -15.26
C LYS A 94 -9.67 -9.25 -16.03
N TYR A 95 -8.49 -8.74 -15.63
CA TYR A 95 -7.94 -7.50 -16.15
C TYR A 95 -6.45 -7.63 -16.47
N ASN A 96 -6.00 -6.85 -17.46
CA ASN A 96 -4.62 -6.90 -17.94
C ASN A 96 -3.69 -5.85 -17.32
N ASN A 97 -4.24 -4.77 -16.73
CA ASN A 97 -3.47 -3.68 -16.18
C ASN A 97 -3.79 -3.51 -14.69
N CYS A 98 -3.07 -4.25 -13.86
CA CYS A 98 -3.31 -4.29 -12.43
C CYS A 98 -2.02 -4.12 -11.65
N VAL A 99 -2.11 -3.46 -10.51
CA VAL A 99 -1.00 -3.27 -9.57
C VAL A 99 -1.44 -3.59 -8.16
N LEU A 100 -0.71 -4.48 -7.50
CA LEU A 100 -0.83 -4.71 -6.07
C LEU A 100 0.40 -4.14 -5.38
N VAL A 101 0.22 -3.10 -4.57
CA VAL A 101 1.26 -2.56 -3.70
C VAL A 101 1.13 -3.20 -2.34
N PHE A 102 2.18 -3.86 -1.89
CA PHE A 102 2.24 -4.52 -0.60
C PHE A 102 3.22 -3.80 0.32
N ILE A 103 2.70 -3.26 1.43
CA ILE A 103 3.47 -2.51 2.40
C ILE A 103 3.65 -3.39 3.64
N LYS A 104 4.90 -3.78 3.90
CA LYS A 104 5.25 -4.48 5.13
C LYS A 104 5.23 -3.49 6.29
N ASP A 105 4.60 -3.84 7.40
CA ASP A 105 4.71 -3.05 8.63
C ASP A 105 6.14 -3.17 9.16
N SER A 106 6.86 -2.07 9.12
CA SER A 106 8.28 -1.96 9.46
C SER A 106 8.56 -1.68 10.94
N ASN A 107 7.50 -1.56 11.75
CA ASN A 107 7.70 -1.35 13.19
C ASN A 107 8.34 -2.59 13.82
N LEU A 108 9.59 -2.46 14.30
CA LEU A 108 10.34 -3.53 14.96
C LEU A 108 9.60 -4.12 16.18
N LYS A 109 8.78 -3.33 16.84
CA LYS A 109 7.93 -3.74 17.98
C LYS A 109 6.48 -4.01 17.58
N SER A 110 6.19 -4.24 16.30
CA SER A 110 4.82 -4.41 15.80
C SER A 110 4.08 -5.56 16.47
N VAL A 111 4.76 -6.66 16.78
CA VAL A 111 4.19 -7.83 17.47
C VAL A 111 3.78 -7.46 18.89
N THR A 112 4.74 -6.96 19.69
CA THR A 112 4.50 -6.58 21.09
C THR A 112 3.45 -5.49 21.20
N GLN A 113 3.52 -4.46 20.36
CA GLN A 113 2.57 -3.35 20.36
C GLN A 113 1.16 -3.82 19.97
N THR A 114 1.04 -4.64 18.93
CA THR A 114 -0.27 -5.16 18.50
C THR A 114 -0.92 -6.02 19.57
N LEU A 115 -0.14 -6.84 20.28
CA LEU A 115 -0.65 -7.64 21.40
C LEU A 115 -1.09 -6.76 22.59
N LYS A 116 -0.34 -5.71 22.93
CA LYS A 116 -0.73 -4.74 23.95
C LYS A 116 -2.02 -4.02 23.58
N ASP A 117 -2.10 -3.52 22.34
CA ASP A 117 -3.29 -2.82 21.83
C ASP A 117 -4.53 -3.75 21.81
N TYR A 118 -4.32 -5.03 21.49
CA TYR A 118 -5.37 -6.05 21.52
C TYR A 118 -5.88 -6.29 22.94
N LYS A 119 -4.99 -6.53 23.91
CA LYS A 119 -5.35 -6.72 25.32
C LYS A 119 -6.06 -5.50 25.92
N ASN A 120 -5.62 -4.30 25.57
CA ASN A 120 -6.15 -3.04 26.11
C ASN A 120 -7.38 -2.52 25.35
N LYS A 121 -7.93 -3.25 24.37
CA LYS A 121 -9.03 -2.83 23.49
C LYS A 121 -8.80 -1.48 22.78
N LYS A 122 -7.54 -1.02 22.67
CA LYS A 122 -7.15 0.28 22.08
C LYS A 122 -6.86 0.22 20.56
N ILE A 123 -7.42 -0.77 19.86
CA ILE A 123 -7.09 -1.05 18.44
C ILE A 123 -7.39 0.12 17.51
N LYS A 124 -8.33 1.00 17.86
CA LYS A 124 -8.78 2.08 16.94
C LYS A 124 -7.87 3.32 16.89
N GLN A 125 -7.14 3.65 17.95
CA GLN A 125 -6.38 4.91 18.03
C GLN A 125 -4.97 4.84 17.40
N SER A 126 -4.32 3.68 17.38
CA SER A 126 -2.99 3.53 16.76
C SER A 126 -3.03 3.38 15.23
N GLU A 127 -4.22 3.18 14.65
CA GLU A 127 -4.37 2.93 13.21
C GLU A 127 -4.18 4.20 12.35
N ASN A 128 -4.56 5.39 12.84
CA ASN A 128 -4.54 6.60 12.02
C ASN A 128 -3.13 7.04 11.61
N ASN A 129 -2.18 7.10 12.53
CA ASN A 129 -0.80 7.52 12.23
C ASN A 129 -0.05 6.47 11.38
N LYS A 130 -0.31 5.17 11.61
CA LYS A 130 0.21 4.09 10.78
C LYS A 130 -0.39 4.14 9.37
N GLN A 131 -1.67 4.45 9.25
CA GLN A 131 -2.33 4.59 7.95
C GLN A 131 -1.73 5.72 7.13
N ILE A 132 -1.48 6.91 7.71
CA ILE A 132 -0.90 8.05 6.99
C ILE A 132 0.49 7.69 6.44
N ARG A 133 1.36 7.06 7.24
CA ARG A 133 2.69 6.62 6.79
C ARG A 133 2.60 5.59 5.67
N ASN A 134 1.75 4.58 5.83
CA ASN A 134 1.58 3.53 4.83
C ASN A 134 0.99 4.07 3.52
N TYR A 135 0.06 5.02 3.60
CA TYR A 135 -0.45 5.70 2.41
C TYR A 135 0.64 6.52 1.71
N GLY A 136 1.53 7.19 2.46
CA GLY A 136 2.64 7.95 1.90
C GLY A 136 3.63 7.08 1.14
N ILE A 137 4.06 5.95 1.72
CA ILE A 137 4.95 4.99 1.06
C ILE A 137 4.26 4.38 -0.15
N GLY A 138 2.99 3.97 -0.02
CA GLY A 138 2.20 3.44 -1.12
C GLY A 138 2.06 4.43 -2.27
N ALA A 139 1.82 5.70 -1.97
CA ALA A 139 1.72 6.76 -2.97
C ALA A 139 3.05 6.99 -3.69
N GLN A 140 4.18 6.96 -2.98
CA GLN A 140 5.51 7.08 -3.60
C GLN A 140 5.80 5.90 -4.53
N ILE A 141 5.44 4.67 -4.15
CA ILE A 141 5.55 3.49 -5.03
C ILE A 141 4.69 3.66 -6.28
N ILE A 142 3.44 4.10 -6.13
CA ILE A 142 2.51 4.35 -7.25
C ILE A 142 3.07 5.45 -8.18
N LYS A 143 3.65 6.51 -7.62
CA LYS A 143 4.30 7.59 -8.38
C LYS A 143 5.54 7.09 -9.14
N ASP A 144 6.38 6.24 -8.52
CA ASP A 144 7.54 5.62 -9.16
C ASP A 144 7.12 4.71 -10.34
N LEU A 145 5.97 4.06 -10.22
CA LEU A 145 5.34 3.31 -11.32
C LEU A 145 4.75 4.20 -12.43
N LYS A 146 4.88 5.54 -12.32
CA LYS A 146 4.38 6.55 -13.26
C LYS A 146 2.86 6.52 -13.45
N ILE A 147 2.12 6.10 -12.42
CA ILE A 147 0.66 6.05 -12.42
C ILE A 147 0.12 7.41 -11.95
N LYS A 148 -0.49 8.17 -12.86
CA LYS A 148 -1.14 9.46 -12.56
C LYS A 148 -2.63 9.33 -12.28
N LYS A 149 -3.30 8.34 -12.91
CA LYS A 149 -4.72 8.05 -12.73
C LYS A 149 -4.89 6.58 -12.43
N MET A 150 -5.77 6.22 -11.51
CA MET A 150 -6.01 4.82 -11.15
C MET A 150 -7.45 4.57 -10.74
N ILE A 151 -7.87 3.31 -10.90
CA ILE A 151 -9.05 2.74 -10.25
C ILE A 151 -8.57 2.09 -8.95
N LEU A 152 -9.06 2.57 -7.83
CA LEU A 152 -8.67 2.03 -6.53
C LEU A 152 -9.54 0.82 -6.18
N ILE A 153 -8.88 -0.31 -5.90
CA ILE A 153 -9.56 -1.50 -5.41
C ILE A 153 -9.55 -1.48 -3.89
N THR A 154 -10.72 -1.55 -3.27
CA THR A 154 -10.86 -1.45 -1.81
C THR A 154 -11.91 -2.44 -1.29
N LYS A 155 -11.91 -2.72 0.02
CA LYS A 155 -12.98 -3.49 0.69
C LYS A 155 -14.16 -2.62 1.09
N THR A 156 -13.89 -1.37 1.44
CA THR A 156 -14.88 -0.39 1.87
C THR A 156 -14.56 0.93 1.20
N PRO A 157 -15.56 1.72 0.78
CA PRO A 157 -15.33 3.05 0.26
C PRO A 157 -14.54 3.88 1.29
N LYS A 158 -13.50 4.55 0.85
CA LYS A 158 -12.67 5.38 1.74
C LYS A 158 -12.41 6.73 1.07
N LYS A 159 -12.58 7.79 1.83
CA LYS A 159 -12.06 9.10 1.43
C LYS A 159 -10.56 9.10 1.71
N ILE A 160 -9.74 8.96 0.67
CA ILE A 160 -8.28 8.99 0.81
C ILE A 160 -7.84 10.43 0.63
N ILE A 161 -7.43 11.05 1.72
CA ILE A 161 -6.91 12.40 1.75
C ILE A 161 -5.39 12.34 1.50
N GLY A 162 -4.86 13.25 0.68
CA GLY A 162 -3.42 13.44 0.52
C GLY A 162 -2.77 12.81 -0.70
N LEU A 163 -3.48 12.01 -1.51
CA LEU A 163 -2.93 11.50 -2.79
C LEU A 163 -2.76 12.60 -3.84
N GLU A 164 -3.54 13.67 -3.77
CA GLU A 164 -3.43 14.85 -4.65
C GLU A 164 -2.04 15.48 -4.58
N GLY A 165 -1.40 15.44 -3.40
CA GLY A 165 -0.02 15.92 -3.24
C GLY A 165 1.06 15.06 -3.90
N PHE A 166 0.69 13.89 -4.44
CA PHE A 166 1.58 13.02 -5.21
C PHE A 166 1.25 13.00 -6.71
N ASP A 167 0.38 13.90 -7.17
CA ASP A 167 -0.14 13.95 -8.55
C ASP A 167 -0.86 12.64 -8.96
N ILE A 168 -1.51 11.98 -8.02
CA ILE A 168 -2.26 10.75 -8.24
C ILE A 168 -3.75 11.03 -8.08
N LYS A 169 -4.53 10.74 -9.13
CA LYS A 169 -5.98 10.89 -9.15
C LYS A 169 -6.65 9.52 -9.13
N ILE A 170 -7.55 9.30 -8.15
CA ILE A 170 -8.45 8.16 -8.14
C ILE A 170 -9.65 8.50 -9.03
N THR A 171 -9.82 7.77 -10.13
CA THR A 171 -10.93 7.97 -11.07
C THR A 171 -12.20 7.25 -10.62
N LYS A 172 -12.04 6.10 -9.97
CA LYS A 172 -13.12 5.26 -9.47
C LYS A 172 -12.64 4.39 -8.32
N GLN A 173 -13.55 4.01 -7.42
CA GLN A 173 -13.30 2.95 -6.43
C GLN A 173 -14.13 1.73 -6.79
N GLU A 174 -13.51 0.54 -6.79
CA GLU A 174 -14.16 -0.73 -7.02
C GLU A 174 -14.00 -1.63 -5.79
N LEU A 175 -15.11 -2.26 -5.38
CA LEU A 175 -15.16 -3.09 -4.17
C LEU A 175 -14.89 -4.57 -4.49
N ILE A 176 -14.11 -5.23 -3.61
CA ILE A 176 -13.83 -6.68 -3.72
C ILE A 176 -13.87 -7.39 -2.37
#